data_1156dd353ff07abc893cbce9b171734c
#
_entry.id   1156dd353ff07abc893cbce9b171734c
#
_cell.length_a   1.000
_cell.length_b   1.000
_cell.length_c   1.000
_cell.angle_alpha   90.00
_cell.angle_beta   90.00
_cell.angle_gamma   90.00
#
_symmetry.space_group_name_H-M   'P 1'
#
loop_
_entity.id
_entity.type
_entity.pdbx_description
1 polymer ?
#
loop_
_entity_poly.entity_id
_entity_poly.type
_entity_poly.pdbx_seq_one_letter_code
_entity_poly.pdbx_strand_id
1 'polypeptide(L)'
;SNQDETMVIADAYTGIDQTTPTRTRPTPSQTSTSTPSLSVTSVAGDLVVGAVAFSDDAGGVVSTITSSAVTIREKIEGADVTGYESCAQGDVTATGTSTSVGFTCNAASQWYPVLYGVALIPSTGGGGSPASFPPVRSIGQRIAPLLNF
;
A
#
# COMPACT_ATOMS: atom_id res chain seq x y z
N SER A 1 -3.97 23.00 -18.17
CA SER A 1 -5.02 22.13 -17.63
C SER A 1 -4.34 21.09 -16.76
N ASN A 2 -4.62 21.10 -15.46
CA ASN A 2 -4.21 20.01 -14.57
C ASN A 2 -4.86 18.73 -15.10
N GLN A 3 -4.06 17.77 -15.50
CA GLN A 3 -4.52 16.43 -15.77
C GLN A 3 -4.37 15.67 -14.45
N ASP A 4 -5.48 15.42 -13.78
CA ASP A 4 -5.49 14.57 -12.59
C ASP A 4 -5.28 13.13 -13.07
N GLU A 5 -4.13 12.55 -12.74
CA GLU A 5 -3.87 11.12 -12.96
C GLU A 5 -4.51 10.31 -11.85
N THR A 6 -5.14 9.21 -12.22
CA THR A 6 -5.67 8.24 -11.26
C THR A 6 -4.89 6.94 -11.37
N MET A 7 -4.26 6.56 -10.27
CA MET A 7 -3.57 5.27 -10.16
C MET A 7 -4.42 4.31 -9.34
N VAL A 8 -4.55 3.07 -9.80
CA VAL A 8 -5.29 2.01 -9.10
C VAL A 8 -4.38 0.80 -8.94
N ILE A 9 -4.20 0.38 -7.69
CA ILE A 9 -3.62 -0.92 -7.34
C ILE A 9 -4.73 -1.72 -6.68
N ALA A 10 -4.93 -2.96 -7.10
CA ALA A 10 -5.92 -3.86 -6.54
C ALA A 10 -5.32 -5.25 -6.29
N ASP A 11 -5.42 -5.69 -5.04
CA ASP A 11 -5.03 -7.04 -4.62
C ASP A 11 -6.23 -7.80 -4.06
N ALA A 12 -6.24 -9.12 -4.25
CA ALA A 12 -7.23 -10.01 -3.68
C ALA A 12 -6.57 -10.95 -2.67
N TYR A 13 -7.18 -11.08 -1.50
CA TYR A 13 -6.72 -11.95 -0.42
C TYR A 13 -7.75 -13.05 -0.15
N THR A 14 -7.26 -14.29 -0.02
CA THR A 14 -8.08 -15.46 0.34
C THR A 14 -7.81 -15.88 1.78
N GLY A 15 -8.69 -16.68 2.37
CA GLY A 15 -8.53 -17.16 3.75
C GLY A 15 -8.78 -16.09 4.80
N ILE A 16 -9.49 -15.01 4.46
CA ILE A 16 -9.89 -13.94 5.37
C ILE A 16 -11.26 -14.24 5.96
N ASP A 17 -11.49 -13.92 7.23
CA ASP A 17 -12.78 -14.01 7.90
C ASP A 17 -13.83 -13.19 7.14
N GLN A 18 -14.92 -13.81 6.74
CA GLN A 18 -15.95 -13.16 5.93
C GLN A 18 -16.96 -12.38 6.78
N THR A 19 -16.99 -12.60 8.08
CA THR A 19 -17.92 -11.92 9.02
C THR A 19 -17.27 -10.66 9.58
N THR A 20 -16.01 -10.76 9.99
CA THR A 20 -15.21 -9.66 10.53
C THR A 20 -13.84 -9.62 9.83
N PRO A 21 -13.79 -9.16 8.57
CA PRO A 21 -12.58 -9.29 7.76
C PRO A 21 -11.42 -8.42 8.23
N THR A 22 -11.72 -7.35 8.96
CA THR A 22 -10.69 -6.39 9.38
C THR A 22 -10.79 -6.07 10.88
N ARG A 23 -9.65 -5.74 11.48
CA ARG A 23 -9.59 -5.10 12.80
C ARG A 23 -9.89 -3.60 12.68
N THR A 24 -9.63 -2.85 13.73
CA THR A 24 -9.79 -1.39 13.73
C THR A 24 -9.03 -0.78 12.57
N ARG A 25 -9.68 0.08 11.79
CA ARG A 25 -9.02 0.86 10.75
C ARG A 25 -8.26 2.02 11.39
N PRO A 26 -6.95 2.11 11.20
CA PRO A 26 -6.21 3.29 11.63
C PRO A 26 -6.59 4.50 10.77
N THR A 27 -6.41 5.69 11.32
CA THR A 27 -6.48 6.93 10.54
C THR A 27 -5.33 6.95 9.53
N PRO A 28 -5.57 7.30 8.28
CA PRO A 28 -4.49 7.49 7.32
C PRO A 28 -3.46 8.49 7.88
N SER A 29 -2.18 8.17 7.72
CA SER A 29 -1.10 9.09 8.07
C SER A 29 -0.74 9.92 6.85
N GLN A 30 -0.75 11.25 7.01
CA GLN A 30 -0.24 12.19 6.03
C GLN A 30 0.93 12.94 6.67
N THR A 31 2.09 12.85 6.06
CA THR A 31 3.32 13.45 6.57
C THR A 31 4.11 14.03 5.41
N SER A 32 5.01 14.97 5.70
CA SER A 32 5.96 15.51 4.71
C SER A 32 7.32 14.80 4.84
N THR A 33 7.35 13.49 4.68
CA THR A 33 8.58 12.70 4.80
C THR A 33 8.70 11.68 3.67
N SER A 34 9.93 11.42 3.26
CA SER A 34 10.23 10.35 2.30
C SER A 34 10.13 8.94 2.90
N THR A 35 9.92 8.83 4.22
CA THR A 35 9.86 7.56 4.94
C THR A 35 8.61 7.45 5.82
N PRO A 36 7.39 7.55 5.24
CA PRO A 36 6.16 7.44 6.04
C PRO A 36 6.06 6.07 6.70
N SER A 37 5.61 6.06 7.95
CA SER A 37 5.33 4.84 8.70
C SER A 37 4.07 4.98 9.54
N LEU A 38 3.38 3.88 9.77
CA LEU A 38 2.12 3.79 10.52
C LEU A 38 2.09 2.51 11.34
N SER A 39 1.68 2.60 12.61
CA SER A 39 1.40 1.43 13.44
C SER A 39 -0.05 0.97 13.25
N VAL A 40 -0.25 -0.29 12.91
CA VAL A 40 -1.55 -0.92 12.72
C VAL A 40 -1.81 -1.86 13.88
N THR A 41 -2.95 -1.70 14.55
CA THR A 41 -3.40 -2.65 15.58
C THR A 41 -3.64 -4.01 14.95
N SER A 42 -3.02 -5.04 15.47
CA SER A 42 -3.03 -6.40 14.94
C SER A 42 -3.09 -7.45 16.04
N VAL A 43 -3.16 -8.70 15.68
CA VAL A 43 -2.92 -9.87 16.54
C VAL A 43 -1.98 -10.78 15.75
N ALA A 44 -1.15 -11.54 16.45
CA ALA A 44 -0.26 -12.50 15.80
C ALA A 44 -1.04 -13.44 14.86
N GLY A 45 -0.58 -13.53 13.62
CA GLY A 45 -1.23 -14.28 12.55
C GLY A 45 -2.12 -13.45 11.62
N ASP A 46 -2.48 -12.21 11.97
CA ASP A 46 -3.15 -11.32 11.02
C ASP A 46 -2.24 -11.01 9.82
N LEU A 47 -2.85 -10.78 8.66
CA LEU A 47 -2.14 -10.21 7.54
C LEU A 47 -2.32 -8.69 7.56
N VAL A 48 -1.24 -7.94 7.76
CA VAL A 48 -1.30 -6.48 7.74
C VAL A 48 -0.91 -5.98 6.36
N VAL A 49 -1.85 -5.26 5.74
CA VAL A 49 -1.68 -4.66 4.41
C VAL A 49 -1.43 -3.18 4.58
N GLY A 50 -0.42 -2.67 3.90
CA GLY A 50 -0.11 -1.25 3.81
C GLY A 50 -0.14 -0.75 2.38
N ALA A 51 -0.63 0.47 2.18
CA ALA A 51 -0.61 1.13 0.89
C ALA A 51 -0.15 2.58 1.06
N VAL A 52 0.65 3.06 0.13
CA VAL A 52 1.17 4.43 0.12
C VAL A 52 0.96 5.06 -1.25
N ALA A 53 0.61 6.33 -1.26
CA ALA A 53 0.67 7.19 -2.43
C ALA A 53 1.61 8.36 -2.13
N PHE A 54 2.49 8.68 -3.06
CA PHE A 54 3.37 9.85 -3.03
C PHE A 54 2.96 10.79 -4.15
N SER A 55 2.92 12.08 -3.85
CA SER A 55 2.69 13.15 -4.81
C SER A 55 3.80 14.19 -4.68
N ASP A 56 4.33 14.72 -5.78
CA ASP A 56 5.35 15.77 -5.78
C ASP A 56 4.82 17.04 -6.45
N ASP A 57 4.79 18.11 -5.67
CA ASP A 57 4.44 19.46 -6.16
C ASP A 57 5.59 20.14 -6.93
N ALA A 58 6.81 19.64 -6.81
CA ALA A 58 8.01 20.29 -7.32
C ALA A 58 8.58 19.69 -8.60
N GLY A 59 7.92 18.71 -9.20
CA GLY A 59 8.36 18.09 -10.45
C GLY A 59 9.51 17.07 -10.29
N GLY A 60 9.71 16.54 -9.10
CA GLY A 60 10.66 15.45 -8.85
C GLY A 60 10.03 14.08 -9.11
N VAL A 61 10.70 13.23 -9.82
CA VAL A 61 10.21 11.88 -10.13
C VAL A 61 10.56 10.94 -8.98
N VAL A 62 9.56 10.28 -8.38
CA VAL A 62 9.80 9.11 -7.52
C VAL A 62 10.22 7.96 -8.41
N SER A 63 11.49 7.66 -8.44
CA SER A 63 12.03 6.59 -9.27
C SER A 63 12.10 5.24 -8.55
N THR A 64 11.97 5.23 -7.22
CA THR A 64 12.07 3.98 -6.46
C THR A 64 11.30 4.06 -5.15
N ILE A 65 10.39 3.10 -4.93
CA ILE A 65 9.73 2.85 -3.66
C ILE A 65 10.24 1.53 -3.10
N THR A 66 10.69 1.56 -1.85
CA THR A 66 11.17 0.38 -1.11
C THR A 66 10.47 0.26 0.24
N SER A 67 10.58 -0.89 0.88
CA SER A 67 10.14 -1.09 2.26
C SER A 67 11.02 -2.11 2.95
N SER A 68 11.29 -1.87 4.25
CA SER A 68 11.86 -2.87 5.16
C SER A 68 10.80 -3.46 6.11
N ALA A 69 9.59 -2.88 6.12
CA ALA A 69 8.51 -3.26 7.04
C ALA A 69 7.49 -4.23 6.41
N VAL A 70 7.29 -4.14 5.10
CA VAL A 70 6.35 -5.00 4.36
C VAL A 70 7.03 -5.59 3.12
N THR A 71 6.53 -6.71 2.64
CA THR A 71 6.86 -7.23 1.32
C THR A 71 6.03 -6.49 0.29
N ILE A 72 6.66 -5.70 -0.57
CA ILE A 72 5.95 -4.98 -1.64
C ILE A 72 5.39 -6.02 -2.62
N ARG A 73 4.09 -5.93 -2.90
CA ARG A 73 3.37 -6.79 -3.83
C ARG A 73 3.25 -6.14 -5.20
N GLU A 74 2.94 -4.84 -5.19
CA GLU A 74 2.79 -4.06 -6.40
C GLU A 74 3.25 -2.63 -6.16
N LYS A 75 3.77 -1.98 -7.21
CA LYS A 75 4.12 -0.56 -7.21
C LYS A 75 4.01 0.04 -8.60
N ILE A 76 3.67 1.31 -8.65
CA ILE A 76 3.73 2.17 -9.83
C ILE A 76 4.69 3.29 -9.50
N GLU A 77 5.78 3.39 -10.23
CA GLU A 77 6.84 4.37 -10.00
C GLU A 77 6.84 5.44 -11.10
N GLY A 78 7.22 6.66 -10.74
CA GLY A 78 7.14 7.83 -11.62
C GLY A 78 7.98 7.73 -12.90
N ALA A 79 8.94 6.81 -12.99
CA ALA A 79 9.66 6.54 -14.23
C ALA A 79 8.76 5.97 -15.33
N ASP A 80 7.63 5.37 -14.95
CA ASP A 80 6.65 4.75 -15.84
C ASP A 80 5.50 5.69 -16.21
N VAL A 81 5.44 6.88 -15.63
CA VAL A 81 4.36 7.85 -15.78
C VAL A 81 4.90 9.23 -16.16
N THR A 82 4.14 9.99 -16.91
CA THR A 82 4.44 11.39 -17.23
C THR A 82 4.03 12.35 -16.09
N GLY A 83 3.45 11.82 -15.01
CA GLY A 83 3.05 12.55 -13.82
C GLY A 83 4.05 12.36 -12.67
N TYR A 84 3.83 13.11 -11.60
CA TYR A 84 4.69 13.15 -10.40
C TYR A 84 4.15 12.26 -9.28
N GLU A 85 3.29 11.33 -9.60
CA GLU A 85 2.62 10.48 -8.64
C GLU A 85 3.17 9.06 -8.68
N SER A 86 3.28 8.45 -7.52
CA SER A 86 3.74 7.07 -7.38
C SER A 86 3.00 6.39 -6.23
N CYS A 87 2.77 5.11 -6.35
CA CYS A 87 2.10 4.35 -5.30
C CYS A 87 2.68 2.94 -5.15
N ALA A 88 2.53 2.38 -3.96
CA ALA A 88 2.89 1.00 -3.68
C ALA A 88 1.94 0.38 -2.68
N GLN A 89 1.83 -0.93 -2.73
CA GLN A 89 1.13 -1.75 -1.77
C GLN A 89 2.01 -2.93 -1.36
N GLY A 90 1.91 -3.34 -0.10
CA GLY A 90 2.62 -4.48 0.43
C GLY A 90 1.96 -5.05 1.67
N ASP A 91 2.43 -6.19 2.11
CA ASP A 91 1.89 -6.87 3.28
C ASP A 91 2.98 -7.51 4.16
N VAL A 92 2.59 -7.80 5.40
CA VAL A 92 3.41 -8.50 6.39
C VAL A 92 2.50 -9.29 7.34
N THR A 93 2.94 -10.47 7.75
CA THR A 93 2.24 -11.22 8.81
C THR A 93 2.57 -10.62 10.17
N ALA A 94 1.53 -10.28 10.94
CA ALA A 94 1.67 -9.74 12.27
C ALA A 94 2.24 -10.78 13.25
N THR A 95 3.17 -10.35 14.10
CA THR A 95 3.75 -11.18 15.16
C THR A 95 3.29 -10.76 16.56
N GLY A 96 2.48 -9.71 16.67
CA GLY A 96 2.03 -9.15 17.94
C GLY A 96 0.82 -8.23 17.80
N THR A 97 0.59 -7.43 18.86
CA THR A 97 -0.59 -6.55 18.97
C THR A 97 -0.48 -5.23 18.18
N SER A 98 0.69 -4.97 17.62
CA SER A 98 0.97 -3.82 16.77
C SER A 98 1.98 -4.20 15.71
N THR A 99 1.69 -3.84 14.46
CA THR A 99 2.57 -4.10 13.32
C THR A 99 2.83 -2.80 12.58
N SER A 100 4.09 -2.47 12.34
CA SER A 100 4.45 -1.30 11.55
C SER A 100 4.33 -1.60 10.07
N VAL A 101 3.70 -0.68 9.34
CA VAL A 101 3.79 -0.59 7.89
C VAL A 101 4.52 0.70 7.53
N GLY A 102 5.38 0.65 6.53
CA GLY A 102 6.14 1.83 6.14
C GLY A 102 6.80 1.64 4.79
N PHE A 103 7.02 2.74 4.11
CA PHE A 103 7.65 2.78 2.80
C PHE A 103 8.73 3.86 2.78
N THR A 104 9.64 3.75 1.85
CA THR A 104 10.68 4.74 1.61
C THR A 104 10.68 5.08 0.13
N CYS A 105 10.65 6.37 -0.21
CA CYS A 105 10.91 6.83 -1.56
C CYS A 105 12.26 7.54 -1.63
N ASN A 106 12.90 7.47 -2.79
CA ASN A 106 14.23 8.04 -3.02
C ASN A 106 14.22 9.53 -3.43
N ALA A 107 13.09 10.20 -3.30
CA ALA A 107 12.98 11.59 -3.70
C ALA A 107 13.59 12.55 -2.69
N ALA A 108 14.19 13.61 -3.21
CA ALA A 108 14.89 14.63 -2.42
C ALA A 108 14.00 15.82 -2.01
N SER A 109 12.77 15.94 -2.50
CA SER A 109 11.90 17.09 -2.30
C SER A 109 10.61 16.77 -1.55
N GLN A 110 9.88 17.79 -1.17
CA GLN A 110 8.75 17.72 -0.24
C GLN A 110 7.57 16.92 -0.82
N TRP A 111 7.43 15.73 -0.31
CA TRP A 111 6.36 14.80 -0.64
C TRP A 111 5.26 14.88 0.42
N TYR A 112 4.03 14.70 -0.01
CA TYR A 112 2.89 14.55 0.89
C TYR A 112 2.37 13.11 0.81
N PRO A 113 3.14 12.11 1.32
CA PRO A 113 2.68 10.74 1.26
C PRO A 113 1.41 10.57 2.11
N VAL A 114 0.46 9.85 1.54
CA VAL A 114 -0.69 9.32 2.26
C VAL A 114 -0.45 7.84 2.47
N LEU A 115 -0.27 7.44 3.74
CA LEU A 115 -0.07 6.05 4.13
C LEU A 115 -1.33 5.51 4.79
N TYR A 116 -1.78 4.36 4.34
CA TYR A 116 -2.88 3.62 4.89
C TYR A 116 -2.43 2.22 5.30
N GLY A 117 -3.04 1.67 6.36
CA GLY A 117 -2.78 0.30 6.81
C GLY A 117 -4.03 -0.35 7.38
N VAL A 118 -4.17 -1.65 7.22
CA VAL A 118 -5.27 -2.44 7.77
C VAL A 118 -4.80 -3.85 8.11
N ALA A 119 -5.28 -4.39 9.22
CA ALA A 119 -5.06 -5.79 9.58
C ALA A 119 -6.27 -6.63 9.13
N LEU A 120 -6.00 -7.62 8.30
CA LEU A 120 -6.96 -8.61 7.82
C LEU A 120 -6.93 -9.81 8.76
N ILE A 121 -8.11 -10.22 9.23
CA ILE A 121 -8.26 -11.34 10.18
C ILE A 121 -8.33 -12.65 9.39
N PRO A 122 -7.45 -13.62 9.64
CA PRO A 122 -7.55 -14.90 8.97
C PRO A 122 -8.83 -15.64 9.40
N SER A 123 -9.41 -16.39 8.47
CA SER A 123 -10.57 -17.22 8.77
C SER A 123 -10.19 -18.33 9.75
N THR A 124 -10.98 -18.53 10.80
CA THR A 124 -10.79 -19.60 11.80
C THR A 124 -11.34 -20.96 11.35
N GLY A 125 -11.91 -21.04 10.15
CA GLY A 125 -12.54 -22.24 9.59
C GLY A 125 -11.57 -23.22 8.94
N GLY A 126 -11.15 -24.21 9.70
CA GLY A 126 -10.42 -25.38 9.19
C GLY A 126 -8.94 -25.37 9.56
N GLY A 127 -8.53 -26.29 10.47
CA GLY A 127 -7.15 -26.48 10.93
C GLY A 127 -6.18 -26.75 9.77
N GLY A 128 -5.63 -25.69 9.24
CA GLY A 128 -4.58 -25.66 8.25
C GLY A 128 -3.53 -24.66 8.68
N SER A 129 -2.27 -24.97 8.42
CA SER A 129 -1.09 -24.12 8.57
C SER A 129 -1.36 -22.64 8.37
N PRO A 130 -0.55 -21.75 8.99
CA PRO A 130 -0.69 -20.30 8.78
C PRO A 130 -0.86 -20.02 7.30
N ALA A 131 -1.93 -19.26 6.97
CA ALA A 131 -2.36 -19.04 5.61
C ALA A 131 -1.17 -18.62 4.75
N SER A 132 -0.71 -19.53 3.90
CA SER A 132 0.18 -19.17 2.81
C SER A 132 -0.70 -18.44 1.80
N PHE A 133 -0.59 -17.14 1.77
CA PHE A 133 -1.29 -16.31 0.80
C PHE A 133 -0.52 -16.39 -0.53
N PRO A 134 -0.98 -17.17 -1.53
CA PRO A 134 -0.35 -17.12 -2.82
C PRO A 134 -0.53 -15.70 -3.38
N PRO A 135 0.49 -15.13 -4.00
CA PRO A 135 0.33 -13.84 -4.66
C PRO A 135 -0.74 -13.98 -5.75
N VAL A 136 -1.86 -13.34 -5.57
CA VAL A 136 -2.80 -13.11 -6.64
C VAL A 136 -2.18 -12.03 -7.51
N ARG A 137 -2.09 -12.28 -8.81
CA ARG A 137 -1.52 -11.31 -9.75
C ARG A 137 -2.26 -9.99 -9.62
N SER A 138 -1.54 -8.97 -9.23
CA SER A 138 -1.99 -7.60 -9.28
C SER A 138 -2.08 -7.18 -10.75
N ILE A 139 -3.15 -6.48 -11.09
CA ILE A 139 -3.32 -5.86 -12.40
C ILE A 139 -3.22 -4.37 -12.16
N GLY A 140 -2.03 -3.82 -12.33
CA GLY A 140 -1.84 -2.39 -12.44
C GLY A 140 -2.52 -1.90 -13.73
N GLN A 141 -3.60 -1.14 -13.63
CA GLN A 141 -4.26 -0.56 -14.80
C GLN A 141 -4.06 0.95 -14.78
N ARG A 142 -3.40 1.46 -15.79
CA ARG A 142 -3.36 2.88 -16.11
C ARG A 142 -4.64 3.26 -16.83
N ILE A 143 -5.29 4.29 -16.37
CA ILE A 143 -6.34 4.97 -17.13
C ILE A 143 -5.69 6.22 -17.72
N ALA A 144 -5.36 6.18 -19.01
CA ALA A 144 -4.93 7.37 -19.72
C ALA A 144 -6.10 8.37 -19.81
N PRO A 145 -5.85 9.68 -19.69
CA PRO A 145 -6.90 10.67 -19.84
C PRO A 145 -7.49 10.58 -21.25
N LEU A 146 -8.83 10.58 -21.31
CA LEU A 146 -9.54 10.74 -22.58
C LEU A 146 -9.21 12.14 -23.13
N LEU A 147 -8.53 12.17 -24.26
CA LEU A 147 -8.37 13.37 -25.07
C LEU A 147 -9.76 13.82 -25.51
N ASN A 148 -10.30 14.87 -24.88
CA ASN A 148 -11.43 15.62 -25.45
C ASN A 148 -10.86 16.57 -26.51
N PHE A 149 -11.24 16.32 -27.76
CA PHE A 149 -11.03 17.23 -28.89
C PHE A 149 -11.96 18.42 -28.79
#